data_4c0e03ae8de99af2a5279b17bd9079d7
#
_entry.id   4c0e03ae8de99af2a5279b17bd9079d7
#
_cell.length_a   1.000
_cell.length_b   1.000
_cell.length_c   1.000
_cell.angle_alpha   90.00
_cell.angle_beta   90.00
_cell.angle_gamma   90.00
#
_symmetry.space_group_name_H-M   'P 1'
#
loop_
_entity.id
_entity.type
_entity.pdbx_description
1 polymer ?
#
loop_
_entity_poly.entity_id
_entity_poly.type
_entity_poly.pdbx_seq_one_letter_code
_entity_poly.pdbx_strand_id
1 'polypeptide(L)'
;MKVISKFKVTKGYGVWKKEFESNEAVRLKNNVRVLAYGHENGNESNVYTVVEMNSIEEKRLKDPGMIKFREKAGVDPTSLEIIALIE
;
A
#
# COMPACT_ATOMS: atom_id res chain seq x y z
N MET A 1 13.20 -8.38 1.51
CA MET A 1 11.98 -9.21 1.38
C MET A 1 10.98 -8.55 0.46
N LYS A 2 10.13 -9.32 -0.14
CA LYS A 2 9.02 -8.81 -0.95
C LYS A 2 7.75 -8.87 -0.12
N VAL A 3 6.94 -7.82 -0.19
CA VAL A 3 5.70 -7.72 0.59
C VAL A 3 4.54 -7.47 -0.36
N ILE A 4 3.55 -8.34 -0.28
CA ILE A 4 2.32 -8.22 -1.06
C ILE A 4 1.25 -7.69 -0.13
N SER A 5 0.59 -6.60 -0.53
CA SER A 5 -0.54 -6.04 0.22
C SER A 5 -1.79 -6.10 -0.65
N LYS A 6 -2.91 -6.43 -0.02
CA LYS A 6 -4.23 -6.42 -0.63
C LYS A 6 -5.17 -5.63 0.27
N PHE A 7 -5.97 -4.75 -0.32
CA PHE A 7 -6.94 -3.95 0.44
C PHE A 7 -8.03 -3.42 -0.47
N LYS A 8 -9.14 -3.00 0.16
CA LYS A 8 -10.24 -2.36 -0.55
C LYS A 8 -10.11 -0.85 -0.47
N VAL A 9 -10.48 -0.18 -1.57
CA VAL A 9 -10.55 1.29 -1.63
C VAL A 9 -12.01 1.72 -1.73
N THR A 10 -12.36 2.79 -1.00
CA THR A 10 -13.73 3.29 -0.90
C THR A 10 -13.97 4.56 -1.72
N LYS A 11 -12.90 5.21 -2.17
CA LYS A 11 -12.97 6.46 -2.96
C LYS A 11 -12.68 6.25 -4.44
N GLY A 12 -12.49 5.00 -4.87
CA GLY A 12 -12.14 4.64 -6.23
C GLY A 12 -10.65 4.45 -6.43
N TYR A 13 -10.30 3.64 -7.42
CA TYR A 13 -8.91 3.31 -7.73
C TYR A 13 -8.09 4.54 -8.14
N GLY A 14 -8.69 5.44 -8.93
CA GLY A 14 -7.97 6.63 -9.39
C GLY A 14 -7.54 7.55 -8.27
N VAL A 15 -8.37 7.72 -7.24
CA VAL A 15 -8.02 8.52 -6.06
C VAL A 15 -6.86 7.86 -5.31
N TRP A 16 -6.95 6.54 -5.08
CA TRP A 16 -5.88 5.79 -4.42
C TRP A 16 -4.57 5.88 -5.20
N LYS A 17 -4.61 5.65 -6.50
CA LYS A 17 -3.43 5.66 -7.37
C LYS A 17 -2.71 7.00 -7.31
N LYS A 18 -3.45 8.10 -7.39
CA LYS A 18 -2.89 9.46 -7.33
C LYS A 18 -2.17 9.69 -6.00
N GLU A 19 -2.79 9.33 -4.89
CA GLU A 19 -2.19 9.48 -3.56
C GLU A 19 -0.98 8.55 -3.39
N PHE A 20 -1.09 7.33 -3.87
CA PHE A 20 0.01 6.36 -3.82
C PHE A 20 1.23 6.86 -4.59
N GLU A 21 1.04 7.32 -5.82
CA GLU A 21 2.14 7.82 -6.65
C GLU A 21 2.76 9.10 -6.05
N SER A 22 1.97 9.96 -5.43
CA SER A 22 2.47 11.18 -4.79
C SER A 22 3.39 10.92 -3.61
N ASN A 23 3.34 9.73 -3.02
CA ASN A 23 4.16 9.33 -1.88
C ASN A 23 5.44 8.55 -2.26
N GLU A 24 5.78 8.49 -3.53
CA GLU A 24 6.95 7.74 -3.98
C GLU A 24 8.25 8.19 -3.31
N ALA A 25 8.45 9.50 -3.16
CA ALA A 25 9.64 10.04 -2.52
C ALA A 25 9.79 9.57 -1.07
N VAL A 26 8.69 9.47 -0.34
CA VAL A 26 8.69 8.98 1.05
C VAL A 26 9.07 7.51 1.09
N ARG A 27 8.55 6.70 0.17
CA ARG A 27 8.89 5.28 0.09
C ARG A 27 10.38 5.08 -0.20
N LEU A 28 10.91 5.80 -1.18
CA LEU A 28 12.34 5.72 -1.54
C LEU A 28 13.23 6.14 -0.37
N LYS A 29 12.87 7.18 0.35
CA LYS A 29 13.58 7.63 1.55
C LYS A 29 13.63 6.56 2.63
N ASN A 30 12.61 5.70 2.71
CA ASN A 30 12.50 4.62 3.67
C ASN A 30 12.97 3.27 3.11
N ASN A 31 13.67 3.28 1.98
CA ASN A 31 14.18 2.08 1.31
C ASN A 31 13.07 1.08 0.91
N VAL A 32 11.91 1.61 0.54
CA VAL A 32 10.80 0.82 0.02
C VAL A 32 10.73 1.02 -1.49
N ARG A 33 10.89 -0.07 -2.24
CA ARG A 33 10.82 -0.03 -3.70
C ARG A 33 9.55 -0.71 -4.17
N VAL A 34 8.75 -0.01 -4.96
CA VAL A 34 7.54 -0.56 -5.55
C VAL A 34 7.90 -1.39 -6.76
N LEU A 35 7.51 -2.65 -6.78
CA LEU A 35 7.75 -3.57 -7.88
C LEU A 35 6.55 -3.63 -8.83
N ALA A 36 5.34 -3.61 -8.28
CA ALA A 36 4.10 -3.64 -9.06
C ALA A 36 2.93 -3.15 -8.21
N TYR A 37 1.90 -2.64 -8.85
CA TYR A 37 0.63 -2.33 -8.19
C TYR A 37 -0.48 -2.28 -9.24
N GLY A 38 -1.71 -2.46 -8.79
CA GLY A 38 -2.87 -2.42 -9.66
C GLY A 38 -4.12 -2.87 -8.92
N HIS A 39 -5.21 -2.97 -9.63
CA HIS A 39 -6.45 -3.51 -9.10
C HIS A 39 -6.79 -4.84 -9.76
N GLU A 40 -7.68 -5.59 -9.11
CA GLU A 40 -8.15 -6.86 -9.62
C GLU A 40 -8.95 -6.66 -10.92
N ASN A 41 -8.74 -7.55 -11.89
CA ASN A 41 -9.53 -7.54 -13.11
C ASN A 41 -11.01 -7.80 -12.77
N GLY A 42 -11.87 -6.88 -13.19
CA GLY A 42 -13.30 -6.97 -12.90
C GLY A 42 -13.72 -6.39 -11.55
N ASN A 43 -12.78 -5.95 -10.71
CA ASN A 43 -13.10 -5.31 -9.43
C ASN A 43 -12.06 -4.27 -9.05
N GLU A 44 -12.30 -3.02 -9.45
CA GLU A 44 -11.40 -1.90 -9.19
C GLU A 44 -11.25 -1.54 -7.71
N SER A 45 -12.16 -2.00 -6.87
CA SER A 45 -12.09 -1.73 -5.43
C SER A 45 -11.04 -2.59 -4.73
N ASN A 46 -10.64 -3.71 -5.33
CA ASN A 46 -9.59 -4.57 -4.77
C ASN A 46 -8.25 -4.17 -5.35
N VAL A 47 -7.38 -3.62 -4.50
CA VAL A 47 -6.07 -3.11 -4.89
C VAL A 47 -4.96 -3.99 -4.32
N TYR A 48 -3.93 -4.21 -5.14
CA TYR A 48 -2.76 -5.01 -4.77
C TYR A 48 -1.51 -4.17 -4.96
N THR A 49 -0.57 -4.30 -4.02
CA THR A 49 0.77 -3.73 -4.18
C THR A 49 1.81 -4.79 -3.90
N VAL A 50 2.92 -4.74 -4.64
CA VAL A 50 4.08 -5.57 -4.39
C VAL A 50 5.26 -4.62 -4.20
N VAL A 51 5.86 -4.66 -3.02
CA VAL A 51 7.00 -3.80 -2.70
C VAL A 51 8.16 -4.64 -2.17
N GLU A 52 9.36 -4.11 -2.32
CA GLU A 52 10.58 -4.69 -1.75
C GLU A 52 11.06 -3.79 -0.62
N MET A 53 11.34 -4.39 0.53
CA MET A 53 11.83 -3.68 1.71
C MET A 53 12.72 -4.59 2.55
N ASN A 54 13.53 -4.00 3.44
CA ASN A 54 14.45 -4.77 4.27
C ASN A 54 13.76 -5.53 5.41
N SER A 55 12.73 -4.93 5.99
CA SER A 55 11.97 -5.53 7.09
C SER A 55 10.59 -4.90 7.20
N ILE A 56 9.63 -5.68 7.74
CA ILE A 56 8.34 -5.13 8.12
C ILE A 56 8.47 -4.64 9.55
N GLU A 57 8.35 -3.33 9.74
CA GLU A 57 8.33 -2.74 11.07
C GLU A 57 6.87 -2.50 11.46
N GLU A 58 6.42 -3.12 12.55
CA GLU A 58 5.07 -2.90 13.07
C GLU A 58 4.80 -1.43 13.38
N LYS A 59 5.83 -0.68 13.74
CA LYS A 59 5.75 0.76 13.97
C LYS A 59 5.19 1.53 12.78
N ARG A 60 5.51 1.09 11.55
CA ARG A 60 5.01 1.73 10.33
C ARG A 60 3.52 1.56 10.15
N LEU A 61 2.98 0.40 10.54
CA LEU A 61 1.54 0.13 10.43
C LEU A 61 0.75 1.03 11.37
N LYS A 62 1.36 1.46 12.48
CA LYS A 62 0.77 2.31 13.50
C LYS A 62 1.20 3.77 13.40
N ASP A 63 2.03 4.13 12.42
CA ASP A 63 2.49 5.50 12.22
C ASP A 63 1.30 6.39 11.87
N PRO A 64 1.05 7.48 12.63
CA PRO A 64 -0.05 8.41 12.35
C PRO A 64 -0.02 8.98 10.93
N GLY A 65 1.16 9.21 10.36
CA GLY A 65 1.30 9.69 8.99
C GLY A 65 0.81 8.68 7.98
N MET A 66 1.09 7.40 8.19
CA MET A 66 0.62 6.32 7.33
C MET A 66 -0.89 6.11 7.46
N ILE A 67 -1.43 6.23 8.66
CA ILE A 67 -2.87 6.14 8.89
C ILE A 67 -3.60 7.25 8.15
N LYS A 68 -3.11 8.49 8.28
CA LYS A 68 -3.68 9.65 7.56
C LYS A 68 -3.60 9.47 6.04
N PHE A 69 -2.47 8.96 5.55
CA PHE A 69 -2.31 8.68 4.12
C PHE A 69 -3.36 7.69 3.63
N ARG A 70 -3.55 6.58 4.36
CA ARG A 70 -4.52 5.56 3.98
C ARG A 70 -5.95 6.11 3.99
N GLU A 71 -6.32 6.91 4.97
CA GLU A 71 -7.62 7.56 5.02
C GLU A 71 -7.82 8.48 3.81
N LYS A 72 -6.84 9.30 3.49
CA LYS A 72 -6.89 10.21 2.35
C LYS A 72 -7.00 9.45 1.03
N ALA A 73 -6.29 8.35 0.92
CA ALA A 73 -6.32 7.48 -0.27
C ALA A 73 -7.58 6.61 -0.35
N GLY A 74 -8.40 6.58 0.69
CA GLY A 74 -9.63 5.81 0.72
C GLY A 74 -9.44 4.33 1.00
N VAL A 75 -8.38 3.94 1.69
CA VAL A 75 -8.13 2.54 2.05
C VAL A 75 -9.00 2.15 3.23
N ASP A 76 -9.75 1.05 3.09
CA ASP A 76 -10.49 0.46 4.20
C ASP A 76 -9.49 -0.30 5.10
N PRO A 77 -9.25 0.18 6.34
CA PRO A 77 -8.23 -0.43 7.21
C PRO A 77 -8.58 -1.85 7.64
N THR A 78 -9.85 -2.21 7.65
CA THR A 78 -10.28 -3.57 8.04
C THR A 78 -10.04 -4.59 6.94
N SER A 79 -9.80 -4.15 5.70
CA SER A 79 -9.59 -5.02 4.54
C SER A 79 -8.11 -5.33 4.28
N LEU A 80 -7.19 -4.67 5.00
CA LEU A 80 -5.76 -4.78 4.73
C LEU A 80 -5.23 -6.18 5.07
N GLU A 81 -4.67 -6.84 4.05
CA GLU A 81 -3.97 -8.12 4.19
C GLU A 81 -2.54 -7.93 3.71
N ILE A 82 -1.58 -8.38 4.50
CA ILE A 82 -0.15 -8.24 4.20
C ILE A 82 0.50 -9.62 4.23
N ILE A 83 1.19 -9.96 3.14
CA ILE A 83 1.93 -11.22 3.03
C ILE A 83 3.39 -10.89 2.74
N ALA A 84 4.28 -11.36 3.60
CA ALA A 84 5.71 -11.22 3.39
C ALA A 84 6.27 -12.49 2.76
N LEU A 85 7.08 -12.33 1.71
CA LEU A 85 7.78 -13.43 1.06
C LEU A 85 9.26 -13.35 1.42
N ILE A 86 9.77 -14.41 2.00
CA ILE A 86 11.18 -14.53 2.39
C ILE A 86 11.82 -15.62 1.53
N GLU A 87 12.91 -15.26 0.85
CA GLU A 87 13.70 -16.20 0.06
C GLU A 87 14.85 -16.77 0.88
#